data_14164f0579f3f0783a1676336e2396f0
#
_entry.id   14164f0579f3f0783a1676336e2396f0
#
_cell.length_a   1.000
_cell.length_b   1.000
_cell.length_c   1.000
_cell.angle_alpha   90.00
_cell.angle_beta   90.00
_cell.angle_gamma   90.00
#
_symmetry.space_group_name_H-M   'P 1'
#
loop_
_entity.id
_entity.type
_entity.pdbx_description
1 polymer ?
#
loop_
_entity_poly.entity_id
_entity_poly.type
_entity_poly.pdbx_seq_one_letter_code
_entity_poly.pdbx_strand_id
1 'polypeptide(L)'
;YALWITPLRALAVEIQQATQRMNDALLPATKVALRTGDTSQNLRAKQKRDPSFGLVTTPESLHVLLSAKEHQTYFKQLRVVVIDEWHELLGTKRGVQVELALAYLRSFISKLRVWGISATLGNQELARTILLGATENYSVINAKISKNIRVKSVLPKTMERFPWRGHLGLHLLPQVLILIEKHKSTLVFTNTRAKCELWFHSLLE
;
A
#
# COMPACT_ATOMS: atom_id res chain seq x y z
N TYR A 1 -10.06 18.38 -2.20
CA TYR A 1 -10.19 16.98 -2.59
C TYR A 1 -8.83 16.33 -2.72
N ALA A 2 -8.66 15.17 -2.10
CA ALA A 2 -7.43 14.38 -2.13
C ALA A 2 -7.69 13.00 -2.76
N LEU A 3 -6.72 12.52 -3.55
CA LEU A 3 -6.73 11.20 -4.17
C LEU A 3 -5.56 10.38 -3.60
N TRP A 4 -5.84 9.20 -3.06
CA TRP A 4 -4.84 8.26 -2.56
C TRP A 4 -4.84 7.00 -3.43
N ILE A 5 -3.70 6.67 -4.00
CA ILE A 5 -3.51 5.52 -4.88
C ILE A 5 -2.62 4.52 -4.15
N THR A 6 -3.08 3.29 -4.03
CA THR A 6 -2.35 2.20 -3.39
C THR A 6 -2.35 0.93 -4.25
N PRO A 7 -1.29 0.11 -4.24
CA PRO A 7 -1.22 -1.08 -5.07
C PRO A 7 -2.14 -2.20 -4.63
N LEU A 8 -2.55 -2.27 -3.36
CA LEU A 8 -3.28 -3.40 -2.80
C LEU A 8 -4.68 -3.00 -2.33
N ARG A 9 -5.70 -3.83 -2.65
CA ARG A 9 -7.07 -3.60 -2.20
C ARG A 9 -7.21 -3.64 -0.68
N ALA A 10 -6.54 -4.58 -0.02
CA ALA A 10 -6.55 -4.66 1.45
C ALA A 10 -5.99 -3.38 2.08
N LEU A 11 -4.84 -2.91 1.57
CA LEU A 11 -4.23 -1.66 2.02
C LEU A 11 -5.15 -0.46 1.76
N ALA A 12 -5.88 -0.44 0.63
CA ALA A 12 -6.85 0.61 0.34
C ALA A 12 -7.97 0.69 1.40
N VAL A 13 -8.45 -0.45 1.90
CA VAL A 13 -9.44 -0.51 2.97
C VAL A 13 -8.87 0.06 4.27
N GLU A 14 -7.67 -0.37 4.66
CA GLU A 14 -7.01 0.08 5.90
C GLU A 14 -6.73 1.59 5.88
N ILE A 15 -6.19 2.10 4.77
CA ILE A 15 -5.93 3.54 4.59
C ILE A 15 -7.23 4.33 4.66
N GLN A 16 -8.28 3.87 3.96
CA GLN A 16 -9.58 4.55 4.00
C GLN A 16 -10.12 4.61 5.43
N GLN A 17 -10.09 3.50 6.17
CA GLN A 17 -10.56 3.47 7.56
C GLN A 17 -9.71 4.36 8.48
N ALA A 18 -8.38 4.32 8.35
CA ALA A 18 -7.48 5.15 9.14
C ALA A 18 -7.69 6.64 8.85
N THR A 19 -7.80 7.00 7.56
CA THR A 19 -8.03 8.38 7.13
C THR A 19 -9.42 8.85 7.55
N GLN A 20 -10.46 8.00 7.50
CA GLN A 20 -11.80 8.36 7.95
C GLN A 20 -11.82 8.62 9.46
N ARG A 21 -11.19 7.77 10.28
CA ARG A 21 -11.09 8.01 11.74
C ARG A 21 -10.41 9.36 12.07
N MET A 22 -9.32 9.68 11.37
CA MET A 22 -8.66 10.97 11.52
C MET A 22 -9.56 12.13 11.07
N ASN A 23 -10.27 11.93 9.99
CA ASN A 23 -11.17 12.91 9.42
C ASN A 23 -12.38 13.18 10.34
N ASP A 24 -12.94 12.15 10.95
CA ASP A 24 -14.04 12.27 11.92
C ASP A 24 -13.63 13.11 13.15
N ALA A 25 -12.36 13.04 13.53
CA ALA A 25 -11.83 13.84 14.64
C ALA A 25 -11.54 15.30 14.27
N LEU A 26 -11.08 15.56 13.03
CA LEU A 26 -10.62 16.89 12.59
C LEU A 26 -11.64 17.64 11.74
N LEU A 27 -12.40 16.93 10.92
CA LEU A 27 -13.33 17.46 9.92
C LEU A 27 -14.61 16.60 9.83
N PRO A 28 -15.42 16.53 10.88
CA PRO A 28 -16.49 15.51 11.03
C PRO A 28 -17.58 15.55 9.94
N ALA A 29 -17.69 16.64 9.18
CA ALA A 29 -18.66 16.75 8.07
C ALA A 29 -18.14 16.16 6.73
N THR A 30 -16.89 15.68 6.68
CA THR A 30 -16.28 15.22 5.43
C THR A 30 -16.14 13.70 5.39
N LYS A 31 -16.16 13.15 4.18
CA LYS A 31 -16.08 11.69 3.95
C LYS A 31 -14.90 11.32 3.09
N VAL A 32 -14.29 10.17 3.40
CA VAL A 32 -13.27 9.53 2.57
C VAL A 32 -13.88 8.28 1.93
N ALA A 33 -13.98 8.28 0.62
CA ALA A 33 -14.55 7.18 -0.14
C ALA A 33 -13.47 6.13 -0.48
N LEU A 34 -13.90 4.88 -0.59
CA LEU A 34 -13.12 3.78 -1.13
C LEU A 34 -13.66 3.39 -2.51
N ARG A 35 -12.77 3.28 -3.50
CA ARG A 35 -13.11 2.78 -4.83
C ARG A 35 -12.07 1.79 -5.33
N THR A 36 -12.47 0.52 -5.36
CA THR A 36 -11.67 -0.60 -5.85
C THR A 36 -12.46 -1.44 -6.84
N GLY A 37 -11.90 -2.55 -7.32
CA GLY A 37 -12.62 -3.52 -8.14
C GLY A 37 -13.89 -4.05 -7.46
N ASP A 38 -13.89 -4.12 -6.14
CA ASP A 38 -14.99 -4.70 -5.34
C ASP A 38 -16.13 -3.69 -5.03
N THR A 39 -15.95 -2.42 -5.37
CA THR A 39 -16.96 -1.39 -5.15
C THR A 39 -18.17 -1.61 -6.06
N SER A 40 -19.37 -1.74 -5.48
CA SER A 40 -20.61 -1.98 -6.21
C SER A 40 -20.94 -0.86 -7.20
N GLN A 41 -21.67 -1.18 -8.28
CA GLN A 41 -22.06 -0.20 -9.30
C GLN A 41 -22.88 0.96 -8.72
N ASN A 42 -23.81 0.66 -7.80
CA ASN A 42 -24.62 1.68 -7.15
C ASN A 42 -23.76 2.68 -6.36
N LEU A 43 -22.77 2.17 -5.62
CA LEU A 43 -21.84 3.02 -4.86
C LEU A 43 -20.95 3.84 -5.80
N ARG A 44 -20.47 3.24 -6.91
CA ARG A 44 -19.73 3.97 -7.95
C ARG A 44 -20.52 5.10 -8.56
N ALA A 45 -21.82 4.87 -8.85
CA ALA A 45 -22.71 5.90 -9.37
C ALA A 45 -22.95 7.04 -8.35
N LYS A 46 -23.11 6.69 -7.06
CA LYS A 46 -23.23 7.68 -5.98
C LYS A 46 -21.96 8.53 -5.85
N GLN A 47 -20.79 7.91 -5.83
CA GLN A 47 -19.50 8.60 -5.76
C GLN A 47 -19.26 9.58 -6.93
N LYS A 48 -19.79 9.28 -8.12
CA LYS A 48 -19.72 10.19 -9.27
C LYS A 48 -20.57 11.44 -9.09
N ARG A 49 -21.77 11.28 -8.51
CA ARG A 49 -22.71 12.40 -8.30
C ARG A 49 -22.33 13.28 -7.12
N ASP A 50 -21.79 12.67 -6.09
CA ASP A 50 -21.40 13.32 -4.84
C ASP A 50 -19.95 12.94 -4.50
N PRO A 51 -18.95 13.68 -5.04
CA PRO A 51 -17.54 13.42 -4.77
C PRO A 51 -17.22 13.67 -3.30
N SER A 52 -16.57 12.69 -2.66
CA SER A 52 -16.12 12.79 -1.28
C SER A 52 -14.89 13.69 -1.14
N PHE A 53 -14.61 14.20 0.06
CA PHE A 53 -13.43 15.01 0.37
C PHE A 53 -12.12 14.28 0.04
N GLY A 54 -12.08 12.96 0.23
CA GLY A 54 -10.97 12.09 -0.14
C GLY A 54 -11.44 10.83 -0.87
N LEU A 55 -10.63 10.33 -1.77
CA LEU A 55 -10.84 9.07 -2.46
C LEU A 55 -9.60 8.19 -2.33
N VAL A 56 -9.76 7.01 -1.76
CA VAL A 56 -8.74 5.94 -1.78
C VAL A 56 -9.08 4.95 -2.89
N THR A 57 -8.11 4.64 -3.74
CA THR A 57 -8.34 3.82 -4.94
C THR A 57 -7.12 3.00 -5.36
N THR A 58 -7.29 2.10 -6.33
CA THR A 58 -6.20 1.37 -6.99
C THR A 58 -5.95 1.93 -8.39
N PRO A 59 -4.77 1.71 -9.00
CA PRO A 59 -4.45 2.20 -10.35
C PRO A 59 -5.52 1.85 -11.39
N GLU A 60 -6.00 0.61 -11.40
CA GLU A 60 -7.02 0.15 -12.35
C GLU A 60 -8.36 0.87 -12.17
N SER A 61 -8.79 1.05 -10.92
CA SER A 61 -10.04 1.74 -10.62
C SER A 61 -9.98 3.23 -10.94
N LEU A 62 -8.80 3.83 -10.83
CA LEU A 62 -8.56 5.21 -11.27
C LEU A 62 -8.72 5.34 -12.78
N HIS A 63 -8.13 4.43 -13.58
CA HIS A 63 -8.26 4.45 -15.02
C HIS A 63 -9.72 4.32 -15.48
N VAL A 64 -10.50 3.44 -14.85
CA VAL A 64 -11.94 3.34 -15.10
C VAL A 64 -12.66 4.65 -14.78
N LEU A 65 -12.22 5.38 -13.76
CA LEU A 65 -12.83 6.68 -13.42
C LEU A 65 -12.41 7.77 -14.40
N LEU A 66 -11.16 7.79 -14.85
CA LEU A 66 -10.63 8.73 -15.85
C LEU A 66 -11.23 8.50 -17.25
N SER A 67 -11.65 7.29 -17.58
CA SER A 67 -12.33 6.99 -18.86
C SER A 67 -13.82 7.43 -18.90
N ALA A 68 -14.40 7.87 -17.80
CA ALA A 68 -15.77 8.36 -17.77
C ALA A 68 -15.87 9.75 -18.43
N LYS A 69 -16.96 10.04 -19.15
CA LYS A 69 -17.17 11.34 -19.85
C LYS A 69 -17.02 12.57 -18.94
N GLU A 70 -17.43 12.47 -17.69
CA GLU A 70 -17.46 13.59 -16.72
C GLU A 70 -16.24 13.64 -15.80
N HIS A 71 -15.17 12.92 -16.11
CA HIS A 71 -14.00 12.80 -15.23
C HIS A 71 -13.35 14.16 -14.91
N GLN A 72 -13.29 15.09 -15.84
CA GLN A 72 -12.70 16.41 -15.59
C GLN A 72 -13.50 17.19 -14.54
N THR A 73 -14.83 17.15 -14.60
CA THR A 73 -15.70 17.75 -13.59
C THR A 73 -15.51 17.09 -12.24
N TYR A 74 -15.40 15.76 -12.21
CA TYR A 74 -15.14 14.98 -11.00
C TYR A 74 -13.82 15.39 -10.32
N PHE A 75 -12.74 15.56 -11.07
CA PHE A 75 -11.42 15.91 -10.56
C PHE A 75 -11.14 17.42 -10.48
N LYS A 76 -12.08 18.28 -10.84
CA LYS A 76 -11.89 19.75 -10.87
C LYS A 76 -11.34 20.33 -9.55
N GLN A 77 -11.74 19.78 -8.42
CA GLN A 77 -11.30 20.22 -7.09
C GLN A 77 -10.13 19.42 -6.52
N LEU A 78 -9.55 18.51 -7.29
CA LEU A 78 -8.40 17.72 -6.84
C LEU A 78 -7.19 18.64 -6.60
N ARG A 79 -6.56 18.50 -5.43
CA ARG A 79 -5.39 19.31 -5.04
C ARG A 79 -4.16 18.46 -4.77
N VAL A 80 -4.37 17.26 -4.27
CA VAL A 80 -3.27 16.38 -3.85
C VAL A 80 -3.55 14.97 -4.35
N VAL A 81 -2.51 14.34 -4.91
CA VAL A 81 -2.46 12.92 -5.19
C VAL A 81 -1.35 12.31 -4.35
N VAL A 82 -1.69 11.30 -3.57
CA VAL A 82 -0.74 10.50 -2.79
C VAL A 82 -0.60 9.14 -3.47
N ILE A 83 0.61 8.75 -3.80
CA ILE A 83 0.95 7.42 -4.31
C ILE A 83 1.65 6.67 -3.19
N ASP A 84 0.99 5.64 -2.71
CA ASP A 84 1.51 4.80 -1.64
C ASP A 84 2.24 3.58 -2.18
N GLU A 85 3.21 3.10 -1.40
CA GLU A 85 4.06 1.96 -1.78
C GLU A 85 4.64 2.11 -3.20
N TRP A 86 5.15 3.30 -3.51
CA TRP A 86 5.63 3.62 -4.86
C TRP A 86 6.69 2.62 -5.36
N HIS A 87 7.50 2.05 -4.46
CA HIS A 87 8.48 1.02 -4.80
C HIS A 87 7.85 -0.28 -5.37
N GLU A 88 6.61 -0.61 -4.97
CA GLU A 88 5.86 -1.76 -5.50
C GLU A 88 5.28 -1.51 -6.89
N LEU A 89 5.10 -0.26 -7.25
CA LEU A 89 4.54 0.17 -8.54
C LEU A 89 5.63 0.38 -9.59
N LEU A 90 6.80 0.86 -9.21
CA LEU A 90 7.93 1.16 -10.11
C LEU A 90 8.28 -0.03 -11.01
N GLY A 91 8.44 0.23 -12.32
CA GLY A 91 8.79 -0.78 -13.31
C GLY A 91 7.70 -1.81 -13.62
N THR A 92 6.48 -1.63 -13.09
CA THR A 92 5.35 -2.51 -13.34
C THR A 92 4.33 -1.87 -14.30
N LYS A 93 3.45 -2.69 -14.90
CA LYS A 93 2.31 -2.18 -15.69
C LYS A 93 1.42 -1.23 -14.90
N ARG A 94 1.27 -1.45 -13.60
CA ARG A 94 0.47 -0.62 -12.69
C ARG A 94 1.14 0.72 -12.41
N GLY A 95 2.47 0.74 -12.32
CA GLY A 95 3.25 1.98 -12.23
C GLY A 95 3.06 2.84 -13.46
N VAL A 96 3.16 2.25 -14.66
CA VAL A 96 2.88 2.96 -15.93
C VAL A 96 1.45 3.53 -15.94
N GLN A 97 0.46 2.81 -15.43
CA GLN A 97 -0.90 3.35 -15.27
C GLN A 97 -0.93 4.58 -14.38
N VAL A 98 -0.22 4.56 -13.25
CA VAL A 98 -0.14 5.72 -12.35
C VAL A 98 0.53 6.91 -13.04
N GLU A 99 1.64 6.69 -13.75
CA GLU A 99 2.36 7.73 -14.49
C GLU A 99 1.48 8.39 -15.55
N LEU A 100 0.78 7.58 -16.35
CA LEU A 100 -0.17 8.07 -17.36
C LEU A 100 -1.33 8.85 -16.73
N ALA A 101 -1.89 8.35 -15.61
CA ALA A 101 -2.94 9.03 -14.88
C ALA A 101 -2.47 10.38 -14.33
N LEU A 102 -1.26 10.46 -13.77
CA LEU A 102 -0.67 11.70 -13.27
C LEU A 102 -0.41 12.70 -14.39
N ALA A 103 0.18 12.26 -15.51
CA ALA A 103 0.41 13.09 -16.68
C ALA A 103 -0.92 13.69 -17.18
N TYR A 104 -1.94 12.85 -17.28
CA TYR A 104 -3.28 13.29 -17.70
C TYR A 104 -3.93 14.25 -16.71
N LEU A 105 -3.90 13.99 -15.41
CA LEU A 105 -4.45 14.89 -14.39
C LEU A 105 -3.74 16.26 -14.40
N ARG A 106 -2.42 16.28 -14.60
CA ARG A 106 -1.63 17.52 -14.71
C ARG A 106 -1.97 18.33 -15.94
N SER A 107 -2.47 17.73 -17.02
CA SER A 107 -2.84 18.46 -18.25
C SER A 107 -4.01 19.44 -18.05
N PHE A 108 -4.87 19.22 -17.04
CA PHE A 108 -6.00 20.10 -16.76
C PHE A 108 -6.08 20.61 -15.31
N ILE A 109 -5.18 20.18 -14.42
CA ILE A 109 -5.10 20.65 -13.03
C ILE A 109 -3.74 21.33 -12.80
N SER A 110 -3.69 22.64 -12.94
CA SER A 110 -2.44 23.42 -12.94
C SER A 110 -1.65 23.41 -11.62
N LYS A 111 -2.33 23.18 -10.48
CA LYS A 111 -1.71 23.23 -9.14
C LYS A 111 -1.79 21.89 -8.41
N LEU A 112 -1.68 20.79 -9.14
CA LEU A 112 -1.71 19.45 -8.57
C LEU A 112 -0.42 19.15 -7.83
N ARG A 113 -0.54 18.85 -6.52
CA ARG A 113 0.57 18.36 -5.70
C ARG A 113 0.60 16.84 -5.74
N VAL A 114 1.78 16.27 -5.87
CA VAL A 114 1.97 14.81 -5.88
C VAL A 114 2.93 14.42 -4.76
N TRP A 115 2.52 13.47 -3.94
CA TRP A 115 3.31 12.87 -2.87
C TRP A 115 3.56 11.39 -3.20
N GLY A 116 4.80 10.95 -3.10
CA GLY A 116 5.17 9.54 -3.14
C GLY A 116 5.57 9.06 -1.76
N ILE A 117 4.93 8.00 -1.29
CA ILE A 117 5.29 7.31 -0.05
C ILE A 117 5.90 5.98 -0.46
N SER A 118 7.07 5.66 0.08
CA SER A 118 7.79 4.47 -0.31
C SER A 118 8.68 3.96 0.82
N ALA A 119 8.89 2.66 0.87
CA ALA A 119 9.99 2.07 1.59
C ALA A 119 11.32 2.43 0.91
N THR A 120 12.39 1.77 1.29
CA THR A 120 13.73 2.01 0.74
C THR A 120 13.76 1.76 -0.77
N LEU A 121 14.21 2.75 -1.52
CA LEU A 121 14.40 2.69 -2.97
C LEU A 121 15.90 2.58 -3.30
N GLY A 122 16.26 1.69 -4.21
CA GLY A 122 17.65 1.55 -4.67
C GLY A 122 18.15 2.78 -5.43
N ASN A 123 17.27 3.44 -6.20
CA ASN A 123 17.56 4.68 -6.91
C ASN A 123 16.45 5.70 -6.67
N GLN A 124 16.60 6.49 -5.60
CA GLN A 124 15.65 7.53 -5.21
C GLN A 124 15.48 8.62 -6.27
N GLU A 125 16.56 9.01 -6.93
CA GLU A 125 16.56 10.06 -7.93
C GLU A 125 15.71 9.68 -9.15
N LEU A 126 15.92 8.49 -9.68
CA LEU A 126 15.12 7.96 -10.79
C LEU A 126 13.65 7.81 -10.39
N ALA A 127 13.37 7.23 -9.23
CA ALA A 127 12.01 7.03 -8.73
C ALA A 127 11.26 8.35 -8.55
N ARG A 128 11.95 9.40 -8.08
CA ARG A 128 11.45 10.76 -7.97
C ARG A 128 11.14 11.36 -9.36
N THR A 129 12.09 11.26 -10.27
CA THR A 129 11.94 11.84 -11.62
C THR A 129 10.77 11.20 -12.37
N ILE A 130 10.59 9.91 -12.26
CA ILE A 130 9.45 9.20 -12.86
C ILE A 130 8.14 9.71 -12.25
N LEU A 131 8.07 9.85 -10.93
CA LEU A 131 6.83 10.23 -10.24
C LEU A 131 6.50 11.72 -10.40
N LEU A 132 7.49 12.59 -10.21
CA LEU A 132 7.27 14.03 -10.16
C LEU A 132 7.53 14.74 -11.49
N GLY A 133 8.21 14.08 -12.44
CA GLY A 133 8.70 14.69 -13.67
C GLY A 133 9.99 15.49 -13.43
N ALA A 134 10.39 16.28 -14.42
CA ALA A 134 11.58 17.12 -14.38
C ALA A 134 11.37 18.43 -13.60
N THR A 135 10.68 18.38 -12.46
CA THR A 135 10.49 19.56 -11.60
C THR A 135 11.67 19.74 -10.66
N GLU A 136 12.12 20.98 -10.48
CA GLU A 136 13.14 21.34 -9.49
C GLU A 136 12.52 21.66 -8.11
N ASN A 137 11.21 21.92 -8.07
CA ASN A 137 10.49 22.25 -6.82
C ASN A 137 9.93 20.99 -6.17
N TYR A 138 10.76 20.31 -5.38
CA TYR A 138 10.38 19.13 -4.60
C TYR A 138 11.09 19.10 -3.26
N SER A 139 10.57 18.29 -2.34
CA SER A 139 11.21 17.99 -1.05
C SER A 139 11.27 16.48 -0.83
N VAL A 140 12.41 16.00 -0.35
CA VAL A 140 12.58 14.60 0.06
C VAL A 140 12.61 14.53 1.57
N ILE A 141 11.69 13.75 2.15
CA ILE A 141 11.61 13.55 3.59
C ILE A 141 12.04 12.11 3.90
N ASN A 142 13.18 11.95 4.53
CA ASN A 142 13.69 10.66 4.97
C ASN A 142 13.49 10.51 6.48
N ALA A 143 12.72 9.53 6.89
CA ALA A 143 12.57 9.17 8.30
C ALA A 143 13.85 8.47 8.79
N LYS A 144 14.72 9.17 9.48
CA LYS A 144 15.90 8.60 10.16
C LYS A 144 15.47 7.99 11.49
N ILE A 145 14.82 6.82 11.45
CA ILE A 145 14.45 6.08 12.67
C ILE A 145 15.55 5.07 12.95
N SER A 146 16.27 5.28 14.04
CA SER A 146 17.23 4.28 14.54
C SER A 146 16.46 3.07 15.08
N LYS A 147 16.57 1.93 14.39
CA LYS A 147 15.98 0.66 14.83
C LYS A 147 17.08 -0.21 15.44
N ASN A 148 16.90 -0.63 16.69
CA ASN A 148 17.80 -1.62 17.30
C ASN A 148 17.40 -3.02 16.81
N ILE A 149 18.04 -3.47 15.74
CA ILE A 149 17.76 -4.77 15.13
C ILE A 149 18.72 -5.81 15.71
N ARG A 150 18.17 -6.89 16.29
CA ARG A 150 18.95 -8.05 16.76
C ARG A 150 18.60 -9.24 15.87
N VAL A 151 19.59 -9.76 15.16
CA VAL A 151 19.45 -10.96 14.34
C VAL A 151 19.91 -12.17 15.17
N LYS A 152 19.07 -13.22 15.21
CA LYS A 152 19.36 -14.49 15.88
C LYS A 152 18.98 -15.65 14.98
N SER A 153 19.83 -16.66 14.91
CA SER A 153 19.52 -17.93 14.25
C SER A 153 18.96 -18.92 15.26
N VAL A 154 17.89 -19.60 14.89
CA VAL A 154 17.32 -20.72 15.66
C VAL A 154 17.76 -22.00 14.97
N LEU A 155 18.57 -22.79 15.67
CA LEU A 155 19.11 -24.04 15.15
C LEU A 155 18.55 -25.22 15.95
N PRO A 156 18.34 -26.39 15.31
CA PRO A 156 17.93 -27.59 16.03
C PRO A 156 19.05 -28.04 17.00
N LYS A 157 18.67 -28.61 18.14
CA LYS A 157 19.63 -29.10 19.14
C LYS A 157 20.43 -30.31 18.67
N THR A 158 19.85 -31.10 17.78
CA THR A 158 20.47 -32.29 17.16
C THR A 158 20.54 -32.12 15.66
N MET A 159 21.70 -32.34 15.06
CA MET A 159 21.86 -32.40 13.61
C MET A 159 21.34 -33.74 13.08
N GLU A 160 20.04 -33.82 12.82
CA GLU A 160 19.51 -34.95 12.05
C GLU A 160 19.75 -34.72 10.56
N ARG A 161 19.94 -35.83 9.79
CA ARG A 161 20.05 -35.75 8.32
C ARG A 161 18.76 -35.14 7.77
N PHE A 162 18.88 -33.99 7.13
CA PHE A 162 17.73 -33.31 6.52
C PHE A 162 17.12 -34.18 5.42
N PRO A 163 15.82 -34.51 5.47
CA PRO A 163 15.18 -35.21 4.37
C PRO A 163 15.22 -34.39 3.10
N TRP A 164 15.48 -35.02 1.97
CA TRP A 164 15.60 -34.42 0.64
C TRP A 164 14.34 -33.62 0.19
N ARG A 165 13.19 -33.86 0.81
CA ARG A 165 11.93 -33.17 0.54
C ARG A 165 11.74 -31.97 1.49
N GLY A 166 12.46 -30.91 1.25
CA GLY A 166 12.24 -29.58 1.77
C GLY A 166 11.77 -29.48 3.22
N HIS A 167 12.58 -28.93 4.10
CA HIS A 167 12.27 -28.75 5.51
C HIS A 167 11.03 -27.88 5.72
N LEU A 168 10.02 -28.42 6.36
CA LEU A 168 8.85 -27.66 6.79
C LEU A 168 9.13 -26.74 7.99
N GLY A 169 10.28 -26.91 8.65
CA GLY A 169 10.69 -26.13 9.83
C GLY A 169 9.89 -26.42 11.09
N LEU A 170 8.87 -27.27 11.05
CA LEU A 170 7.96 -27.55 12.17
C LEU A 170 8.64 -28.19 13.38
N HIS A 171 9.78 -28.86 13.19
CA HIS A 171 10.57 -29.40 14.33
C HIS A 171 11.16 -28.28 15.21
N LEU A 172 11.18 -27.02 14.72
CA LEU A 172 11.58 -25.84 15.50
C LEU A 172 10.37 -25.14 16.17
N LEU A 173 9.15 -25.66 15.98
CA LEU A 173 7.92 -25.08 16.53
C LEU A 173 8.02 -24.75 18.03
N PRO A 174 8.51 -25.64 18.91
CA PRO A 174 8.64 -25.32 20.33
C PRO A 174 9.55 -24.13 20.63
N GLN A 175 10.63 -23.99 19.85
CA GLN A 175 11.57 -22.88 20.00
C GLN A 175 10.98 -21.56 19.47
N VAL A 176 10.20 -21.63 18.39
CA VAL A 176 9.50 -20.49 17.82
C VAL A 176 8.38 -20.01 18.75
N LEU A 177 7.63 -20.93 19.38
CA LEU A 177 6.62 -20.59 20.38
C LEU A 177 7.22 -19.80 21.56
N ILE A 178 8.34 -20.25 22.11
CA ILE A 178 9.06 -19.52 23.17
C ILE A 178 9.45 -18.10 22.72
N LEU A 179 9.79 -17.91 21.44
CA LEU A 179 10.09 -16.59 20.91
C LEU A 179 8.83 -15.73 20.74
N ILE A 180 7.73 -16.31 20.30
CA ILE A 180 6.44 -15.61 20.16
C ILE A 180 5.98 -15.12 21.53
N GLU A 181 5.98 -15.97 22.54
CA GLU A 181 5.55 -15.66 23.90
C GLU A 181 6.37 -14.54 24.57
N LYS A 182 7.65 -14.42 24.21
CA LYS A 182 8.53 -13.36 24.74
C LYS A 182 8.28 -11.98 24.14
N HIS A 183 7.51 -11.87 23.06
CA HIS A 183 7.32 -10.63 22.31
C HIS A 183 5.84 -10.23 22.25
N LYS A 184 5.58 -8.93 22.29
CA LYS A 184 4.21 -8.39 22.23
C LYS A 184 3.56 -8.56 20.86
N SER A 185 4.36 -8.65 19.79
CA SER A 185 3.91 -8.81 18.42
C SER A 185 4.97 -9.56 17.64
N THR A 186 4.56 -10.58 16.90
CA THR A 186 5.46 -11.43 16.12
C THR A 186 4.90 -11.62 14.71
N LEU A 187 5.76 -11.46 13.69
CA LEU A 187 5.45 -11.80 12.31
C LEU A 187 6.23 -13.06 11.93
N VAL A 188 5.53 -14.09 11.49
CA VAL A 188 6.13 -15.34 11.01
C VAL A 188 6.03 -15.40 9.50
N PHE A 189 7.16 -15.40 8.81
CA PHE A 189 7.24 -15.48 7.36
C PHE A 189 7.56 -16.90 6.91
N THR A 190 6.85 -17.36 5.90
CA THR A 190 7.09 -18.67 5.26
C THR A 190 7.23 -18.50 3.74
N ASN A 191 7.91 -19.46 3.08
CA ASN A 191 8.21 -19.36 1.64
C ASN A 191 7.01 -19.61 0.73
N THR A 192 5.95 -20.24 1.23
CA THR A 192 4.76 -20.58 0.43
C THR A 192 3.49 -20.45 1.24
N ARG A 193 2.37 -20.22 0.55
CA ARG A 193 1.04 -20.14 1.18
C ARG A 193 0.68 -21.42 1.95
N ALA A 194 0.93 -22.59 1.37
CA ALA A 194 0.68 -23.88 2.02
C ALA A 194 1.48 -24.03 3.33
N LYS A 195 2.74 -23.57 3.36
CA LYS A 195 3.54 -23.56 4.59
C LYS A 195 3.00 -22.55 5.61
N CYS A 196 2.49 -21.42 5.16
CA CYS A 196 1.87 -20.43 6.04
C CYS A 196 0.64 -21.03 6.75
N GLU A 197 -0.23 -21.68 6.00
CA GLU A 197 -1.43 -22.35 6.55
C GLU A 197 -1.03 -23.47 7.53
N LEU A 198 -0.05 -24.29 7.18
CA LEU A 198 0.46 -25.36 8.04
C LEU A 198 1.03 -24.82 9.36
N TRP A 199 1.87 -23.77 9.31
CA TRP A 199 2.42 -23.14 10.51
C TRP A 199 1.32 -22.47 11.34
N PHE A 200 0.34 -21.84 10.70
CA PHE A 200 -0.78 -21.21 11.39
C PHE A 200 -1.57 -22.25 12.21
N HIS A 201 -1.93 -23.39 11.61
CA HIS A 201 -2.64 -24.45 12.35
C HIS A 201 -1.78 -25.03 13.47
N SER A 202 -0.50 -25.29 13.22
CA SER A 202 0.41 -25.83 14.26
C SER A 202 0.69 -24.85 15.41
N LEU A 203 0.46 -23.56 15.24
CA LEU A 203 0.58 -22.57 16.31
C LEU A 203 -0.71 -22.40 17.12
N LEU A 204 -1.85 -22.88 16.61
CA LEU A 204 -3.14 -22.84 17.30
C LEU A 204 -3.41 -24.09 18.17
N GLU A 205 -2.75 -25.21 17.90
CA GLU A 205 -2.77 -26.45 18.69
C GLU A 205 -1.88 -26.33 19.94
#